data_a97761cc943791fbdf3344e70320e098
#
_entry.id   a97761cc943791fbdf3344e70320e098
#
_cell.length_a   1.000
_cell.length_b   1.000
_cell.length_c   1.000
_cell.angle_alpha   90.00
_cell.angle_beta   90.00
_cell.angle_gamma   90.00
#
_symmetry.space_group_name_H-M   'P 1'
#
loop_
_entity.id
_entity.type
_entity.pdbx_description
1 polymer ?
#
loop_
_entity_poly.entity_id
_entity_poly.type
_entity_poly.pdbx_seq_one_letter_code
_entity_poly.pdbx_strand_id
1 'polypeptide(L)'
;GPNCMGLYVPESRLAMMPGQLPEAGPVGMVSQSGMNAGELVRYAMPRGIRVSKVISFGNGADLKAADFFDYLTDDPATEIIVAYLEGIQDGPRLAQAIRRAGQTKPLAILKSGRTEAGSRAASSHTASLAGSLQVFDGLVKQAGAVRVESLEELVDMAVTFRFVKNLGGPNVVVAGGVGGASVLAADDLDSA
;
A
#
# COMPACT_ATOMS: atom_id res chain seq x y z
N GLY A 1 5.37 -4.98 -16.42
CA GLY A 1 4.83 -6.09 -17.22
C GLY A 1 5.81 -7.23 -17.43
N PRO A 2 5.38 -8.31 -18.04
CA PRO A 2 4.00 -8.58 -18.45
C PRO A 2 3.05 -8.81 -17.26
N ASN A 3 1.79 -9.20 -17.56
CA ASN A 3 0.77 -9.53 -16.57
C ASN A 3 0.47 -8.37 -15.61
N CYS A 4 0.22 -7.19 -16.15
CA CYS A 4 -0.09 -5.97 -15.41
C CYS A 4 -1.25 -5.19 -16.05
N MET A 5 -1.88 -4.32 -15.26
CA MET A 5 -2.92 -3.39 -15.73
C MET A 5 -2.33 -2.08 -16.26
N GLY A 6 -1.06 -1.80 -16.00
CA GLY A 6 -0.40 -0.60 -16.45
C GLY A 6 -0.49 0.56 -15.46
N LEU A 7 -0.77 1.75 -15.95
CA LEU A 7 -0.66 2.99 -15.19
C LEU A 7 -2.00 3.73 -15.10
N TYR A 8 -2.28 4.27 -13.92
CA TYR A 8 -3.31 5.29 -13.74
C TYR A 8 -2.67 6.55 -13.20
N VAL A 9 -2.74 7.62 -13.98
CA VAL A 9 -2.16 8.93 -13.66
C VAL A 9 -3.24 10.00 -13.92
N PRO A 10 -4.03 10.37 -12.91
CA PRO A 10 -5.17 11.28 -13.06
C PRO A 10 -4.79 12.62 -13.71
N GLU A 11 -3.68 13.22 -13.29
CA GLU A 11 -3.18 14.49 -13.81
C GLU A 11 -3.00 14.47 -15.34
N SER A 12 -2.53 13.35 -15.88
CA SER A 12 -2.36 13.14 -17.32
C SER A 12 -3.60 12.54 -18.00
N ARG A 13 -4.69 12.31 -17.27
CA ARG A 13 -5.90 11.60 -17.73
C ARG A 13 -5.63 10.19 -18.26
N LEU A 14 -4.53 9.57 -17.81
CA LEU A 14 -4.21 8.19 -18.12
C LEU A 14 -4.92 7.27 -17.15
N ALA A 15 -5.83 6.43 -17.64
CA ALA A 15 -6.62 5.50 -16.84
C ALA A 15 -6.30 4.05 -17.19
N MET A 16 -6.24 3.17 -16.20
CA MET A 16 -6.15 1.71 -16.37
C MET A 16 -7.50 1.07 -16.66
N MET A 17 -8.58 1.65 -16.13
CA MET A 17 -9.93 1.10 -16.17
C MET A 17 -10.95 2.21 -16.44
N PRO A 18 -12.08 1.88 -17.08
CA PRO A 18 -13.18 2.82 -17.23
C PRO A 18 -13.69 3.32 -15.86
N GLY A 19 -14.14 4.58 -15.79
CA GLY A 19 -14.74 5.18 -14.60
C GLY A 19 -13.73 5.68 -13.56
N GLN A 20 -12.44 5.59 -13.80
CA GLN A 20 -11.43 6.22 -12.95
C GLN A 20 -11.50 7.75 -13.09
N LEU A 21 -11.49 8.46 -11.95
CA LEU A 21 -11.67 9.91 -11.91
C LEU A 21 -10.40 10.65 -12.33
N PRO A 22 -10.51 11.78 -13.03
CA PRO A 22 -9.36 12.58 -13.42
C PRO A 22 -8.78 13.44 -12.26
N GLU A 23 -9.34 13.33 -11.07
CA GLU A 23 -8.91 14.10 -9.91
C GLU A 23 -7.67 13.48 -9.27
N ALA A 24 -6.56 14.21 -9.33
CA ALA A 24 -5.31 13.81 -8.70
C ALA A 24 -5.33 14.05 -7.18
N GLY A 25 -4.50 13.32 -6.46
CA GLY A 25 -4.27 13.46 -5.03
C GLY A 25 -2.91 12.92 -4.61
N PRO A 26 -2.59 12.92 -3.31
CA PRO A 26 -1.22 12.70 -2.86
C PRO A 26 -0.81 11.24 -2.66
N VAL A 27 -1.67 10.26 -2.93
CA VAL A 27 -1.37 8.85 -2.66
C VAL A 27 -0.77 8.18 -3.90
N GLY A 28 0.48 7.77 -3.83
CA GLY A 28 1.13 6.92 -4.82
C GLY A 28 0.94 5.44 -4.48
N MET A 29 0.69 4.62 -5.48
CA MET A 29 0.47 3.18 -5.31
C MET A 29 1.38 2.37 -6.21
N VAL A 30 2.02 1.35 -5.62
CA VAL A 30 2.75 0.29 -6.33
C VAL A 30 2.02 -1.03 -6.12
N SER A 31 1.65 -1.72 -7.19
CA SER A 31 0.96 -3.01 -7.07
C SER A 31 1.53 -4.05 -8.03
N GLN A 32 1.89 -5.21 -7.49
CA GLN A 32 2.26 -6.36 -8.29
C GLN A 32 1.03 -6.99 -8.98
N SER A 33 -0.15 -6.89 -8.36
CA SER A 33 -1.41 -7.34 -8.93
C SER A 33 -2.17 -6.21 -9.61
N GLY A 34 -2.60 -6.43 -10.86
CA GLY A 34 -3.44 -5.48 -11.59
C GLY A 34 -4.83 -5.34 -10.98
N MET A 35 -5.45 -6.46 -10.63
CA MET A 35 -6.78 -6.46 -10.02
C MET A 35 -6.77 -5.72 -8.68
N ASN A 36 -5.82 -6.03 -7.80
CA ASN A 36 -5.71 -5.35 -6.51
C ASN A 36 -5.41 -3.85 -6.65
N ALA A 37 -4.68 -3.43 -7.69
CA ALA A 37 -4.52 -2.01 -7.99
C ALA A 37 -5.87 -1.33 -8.29
N GLY A 38 -6.72 -1.95 -9.09
CA GLY A 38 -8.05 -1.46 -9.41
C GLY A 38 -8.99 -1.44 -8.18
N GLU A 39 -9.00 -2.53 -7.41
CA GLU A 39 -9.81 -2.65 -6.19
C GLU A 39 -9.41 -1.62 -5.13
N LEU A 40 -8.12 -1.41 -4.90
CA LEU A 40 -7.65 -0.38 -3.96
C LEU A 40 -8.16 1.01 -4.35
N VAL A 41 -8.07 1.39 -5.63
CA VAL A 41 -8.62 2.66 -6.10
C VAL A 41 -10.14 2.72 -5.85
N ARG A 42 -10.85 1.63 -6.18
CA ARG A 42 -12.32 1.55 -6.00
C ARG A 42 -12.75 1.70 -4.54
N TYR A 43 -12.03 1.11 -3.60
CA TYR A 43 -12.31 1.22 -2.16
C TYR A 43 -11.83 2.55 -1.55
N ALA A 44 -10.76 3.13 -2.06
CA ALA A 44 -10.17 4.35 -1.53
C ALA A 44 -10.94 5.62 -1.94
N MET A 45 -11.47 5.66 -3.17
CA MET A 45 -12.14 6.85 -3.72
C MET A 45 -13.37 7.29 -2.92
N PRO A 46 -14.31 6.40 -2.52
CA PRO A 46 -15.47 6.79 -1.69
C PRO A 46 -15.06 7.32 -0.30
N ARG A 47 -13.86 6.96 0.16
CA ARG A 47 -13.30 7.40 1.45
C ARG A 47 -12.49 8.69 1.36
N GLY A 48 -12.61 9.43 0.25
CA GLY A 48 -11.95 10.72 0.04
C GLY A 48 -10.49 10.63 -0.38
N ILE A 49 -9.97 9.43 -0.66
CA ILE A 49 -8.59 9.26 -1.14
C ILE A 49 -8.56 9.51 -2.66
N ARG A 50 -7.57 10.32 -3.06
CA ARG A 50 -7.20 10.53 -4.46
C ARG A 50 -5.74 10.13 -4.64
N VAL A 51 -5.43 9.63 -5.82
CA VAL A 51 -4.08 9.12 -6.12
C VAL A 51 -3.30 10.09 -7.00
N SER A 52 -1.99 10.15 -6.78
CA SER A 52 -1.07 10.79 -7.70
C SER A 52 -0.82 9.87 -8.90
N LYS A 53 -0.44 8.65 -8.60
CA LYS A 53 -0.14 7.60 -9.57
C LYS A 53 -0.46 6.22 -9.00
N VAL A 54 -0.95 5.32 -9.85
CA VAL A 54 -1.06 3.90 -9.55
C VAL A 54 -0.26 3.14 -10.59
N ILE A 55 0.68 2.34 -10.14
CA ILE A 55 1.60 1.57 -10.97
C ILE A 55 1.33 0.09 -10.73
N SER A 56 0.65 -0.56 -11.69
CA SER A 56 0.54 -2.01 -11.71
C SER A 56 1.66 -2.57 -12.58
N PHE A 57 2.61 -3.31 -11.97
CA PHE A 57 3.81 -3.74 -12.70
C PHE A 57 3.84 -5.24 -13.02
N GLY A 58 2.98 -6.06 -12.43
CA GLY A 58 2.87 -7.50 -12.73
C GLY A 58 4.14 -8.27 -12.41
N ASN A 59 4.66 -9.02 -13.38
CA ASN A 59 5.82 -9.89 -13.19
C ASN A 59 7.15 -9.14 -12.98
N GLY A 60 7.22 -7.84 -13.28
CA GLY A 60 8.42 -7.03 -13.07
C GLY A 60 9.63 -7.53 -13.88
N ALA A 61 9.44 -7.85 -15.18
CA ALA A 61 10.49 -8.40 -16.03
C ALA A 61 11.63 -7.41 -16.29
N ASP A 62 11.32 -6.13 -16.39
CA ASP A 62 12.27 -5.02 -16.57
C ASP A 62 12.32 -4.22 -15.28
N LEU A 63 11.45 -3.23 -15.10
CA LEU A 63 11.35 -2.46 -13.86
C LEU A 63 10.69 -3.30 -12.76
N LYS A 64 11.27 -3.24 -11.56
CA LYS A 64 10.87 -4.00 -10.38
C LYS A 64 10.26 -3.09 -9.31
N ALA A 65 9.71 -3.68 -8.27
CA ALA A 65 9.11 -2.93 -7.17
C ALA A 65 10.04 -1.84 -6.61
N ALA A 66 11.34 -2.13 -6.46
CA ALA A 66 12.32 -1.19 -5.95
C ALA A 66 12.41 0.10 -6.77
N ASP A 67 12.33 0.00 -8.10
CA ASP A 67 12.43 1.15 -9.00
C ASP A 67 11.21 2.06 -8.84
N PHE A 68 10.04 1.47 -8.61
CA PHE A 68 8.80 2.22 -8.39
C PHE A 68 8.74 2.85 -7.00
N PHE A 69 9.30 2.20 -5.97
CA PHE A 69 9.46 2.83 -4.66
C PHE A 69 10.36 4.06 -4.74
N ASP A 70 11.51 3.96 -5.41
CA ASP A 70 12.40 5.10 -5.59
C ASP A 70 11.72 6.22 -6.39
N TYR A 71 11.06 5.88 -7.48
CA TYR A 71 10.32 6.84 -8.29
C TYR A 71 9.27 7.60 -7.47
N LEU A 72 8.41 6.90 -6.71
CA LEU A 72 7.38 7.54 -5.88
C LEU A 72 7.99 8.30 -4.69
N THR A 73 9.14 7.88 -4.20
CA THR A 73 9.86 8.60 -3.14
C THR A 73 10.31 9.98 -3.61
N ASP A 74 10.77 10.08 -4.86
CA ASP A 74 11.24 11.33 -5.46
C ASP A 74 10.12 12.16 -6.09
N ASP A 75 8.96 11.57 -6.33
CA ASP A 75 7.82 12.26 -6.96
C ASP A 75 7.21 13.31 -6.03
N PRO A 76 7.25 14.61 -6.38
CA PRO A 76 6.70 15.67 -5.54
C PRO A 76 5.17 15.64 -5.44
N ALA A 77 4.47 15.00 -6.38
CA ALA A 77 3.02 14.84 -6.34
C ALA A 77 2.58 13.72 -5.40
N THR A 78 3.50 12.88 -4.94
CA THR A 78 3.23 11.77 -4.02
C THR A 78 3.68 12.14 -2.61
N GLU A 79 2.75 12.19 -1.64
CA GLU A 79 3.05 12.44 -0.22
C GLU A 79 2.97 11.15 0.61
N ILE A 80 2.21 10.17 0.17
CA ILE A 80 1.93 8.91 0.86
C ILE A 80 2.14 7.77 -0.14
N ILE A 81 2.78 6.68 0.29
CA ILE A 81 3.00 5.51 -0.55
C ILE A 81 2.25 4.32 0.04
N VAL A 82 1.46 3.62 -0.77
CA VAL A 82 0.86 2.34 -0.43
C VAL A 82 1.29 1.28 -1.44
N ALA A 83 1.54 0.05 -0.98
CA ALA A 83 2.04 -0.98 -1.85
C ALA A 83 1.39 -2.35 -1.61
N TYR A 84 1.19 -3.10 -2.70
CA TYR A 84 0.82 -4.51 -2.68
C TYR A 84 1.91 -5.35 -3.35
N LEU A 85 2.50 -6.29 -2.60
CA LEU A 85 3.59 -7.15 -3.05
C LEU A 85 3.25 -8.64 -2.86
N GLU A 86 3.57 -9.46 -3.85
CA GLU A 86 3.41 -10.92 -3.80
C GLU A 86 4.75 -11.62 -3.63
N GLY A 87 5.66 -11.40 -4.54
CA GLY A 87 6.99 -11.97 -4.55
C GLY A 87 8.08 -10.92 -4.43
N ILE A 88 9.26 -11.34 -3.98
CA ILE A 88 10.43 -10.48 -3.83
C ILE A 88 11.47 -10.91 -4.86
N GLN A 89 11.78 -9.99 -5.76
CA GLN A 89 12.91 -10.09 -6.66
C GLN A 89 13.98 -9.11 -6.16
N ASP A 90 15.24 -9.51 -6.10
CA ASP A 90 16.32 -8.68 -5.62
C ASP A 90 16.03 -8.08 -4.22
N GLY A 91 16.03 -8.94 -3.20
CA GLY A 91 15.73 -8.57 -1.81
C GLY A 91 16.57 -7.42 -1.28
N PRO A 92 17.91 -7.39 -1.45
CA PRO A 92 18.75 -6.28 -1.00
C PRO A 92 18.38 -4.93 -1.61
N ARG A 93 18.12 -4.89 -2.91
CA ARG A 93 17.72 -3.66 -3.62
C ARG A 93 16.33 -3.18 -3.17
N LEU A 94 15.37 -4.11 -3.02
CA LEU A 94 14.03 -3.79 -2.50
C LEU A 94 14.10 -3.27 -1.06
N ALA A 95 14.93 -3.89 -0.21
CA ALA A 95 15.12 -3.45 1.17
C ALA A 95 15.65 -2.02 1.26
N GLN A 96 16.61 -1.67 0.40
CA GLN A 96 17.14 -0.30 0.33
C GLN A 96 16.04 0.70 -0.08
N ALA A 97 15.27 0.38 -1.12
CA ALA A 97 14.19 1.24 -1.61
C ALA A 97 13.06 1.43 -0.57
N ILE A 98 12.65 0.37 0.13
CA ILE A 98 11.65 0.44 1.20
C ILE A 98 12.14 1.31 2.36
N ARG A 99 13.41 1.14 2.80
CA ARG A 99 13.98 1.99 3.86
C ARG A 99 13.99 3.46 3.46
N ARG A 100 14.44 3.77 2.25
CA ARG A 100 14.45 5.14 1.73
C ARG A 100 13.04 5.72 1.69
N ALA A 101 12.08 4.97 1.14
CA ALA A 101 10.68 5.39 1.05
C ALA A 101 10.07 5.66 2.42
N GLY A 102 10.19 4.71 3.38
CA GLY A 102 9.60 4.84 4.71
C GLY A 102 10.23 5.93 5.58
N GLN A 103 11.51 6.26 5.35
CA GLN A 103 12.17 7.41 6.01
C GLN A 103 11.77 8.76 5.41
N THR A 104 11.23 8.78 4.21
CA THR A 104 10.90 10.00 3.48
C THR A 104 9.39 10.30 3.50
N LYS A 105 8.56 9.28 3.36
CA LYS A 105 7.10 9.40 3.24
C LYS A 105 6.40 8.33 4.07
N PRO A 106 5.19 8.60 4.61
CA PRO A 106 4.35 7.55 5.18
C PRO A 106 4.16 6.41 4.18
N LEU A 107 4.45 5.19 4.63
CA LEU A 107 4.47 3.99 3.80
C LEU A 107 3.69 2.86 4.44
N ALA A 108 2.71 2.31 3.74
CA ALA A 108 2.01 1.08 4.13
C ALA A 108 2.18 -0.01 3.07
N ILE A 109 2.42 -1.25 3.50
CA ILE A 109 2.67 -2.37 2.60
C ILE A 109 1.81 -3.57 2.98
N LEU A 110 1.03 -4.05 2.02
CA LEU A 110 0.38 -5.35 2.08
C LEU A 110 1.26 -6.39 1.36
N LYS A 111 1.76 -7.38 2.13
CA LYS A 111 2.52 -8.51 1.58
C LYS A 111 1.67 -9.76 1.56
N SER A 112 1.39 -10.30 0.38
CA SER A 112 0.74 -11.60 0.23
C SER A 112 1.75 -12.76 0.22
N GLY A 113 1.26 -14.01 0.18
CA GLY A 113 2.13 -15.18 0.27
C GLY A 113 2.70 -15.40 1.67
N ARG A 114 1.92 -15.08 2.71
CA ARG A 114 2.33 -15.12 4.13
C ARG A 114 2.31 -16.52 4.73
N THR A 115 1.42 -17.36 4.24
CA THR A 115 1.30 -18.77 4.66
C THR A 115 2.00 -19.66 3.65
N GLU A 116 2.27 -20.91 4.04
CA GLU A 116 2.85 -21.89 3.12
C GLU A 116 1.98 -22.12 1.87
N ALA A 117 0.66 -22.17 2.05
CA ALA A 117 -0.29 -22.30 0.94
C ALA A 117 -0.29 -21.04 0.05
N GLY A 118 -0.31 -19.84 0.66
CA GLY A 118 -0.24 -18.58 -0.05
C GLY A 118 1.10 -18.39 -0.78
N SER A 119 2.20 -18.84 -0.19
CA SER A 119 3.53 -18.81 -0.82
C SER A 119 3.61 -19.69 -2.06
N ARG A 120 3.05 -20.91 -1.99
CA ARG A 120 2.94 -21.81 -3.17
C ARG A 120 2.09 -21.18 -4.27
N ALA A 121 0.95 -20.57 -3.91
CA ALA A 121 0.08 -19.89 -4.87
C ALA A 121 0.78 -18.70 -5.54
N ALA A 122 1.45 -17.84 -4.76
CA ALA A 122 2.19 -16.69 -5.26
C ALA A 122 3.34 -17.11 -6.20
N SER A 123 4.10 -18.16 -5.84
CA SER A 123 5.19 -18.70 -6.67
C SER A 123 4.69 -19.23 -8.02
N SER A 124 3.53 -19.87 -8.02
CA SER A 124 2.90 -20.35 -9.27
C SER A 124 2.37 -19.23 -10.15
N HIS A 125 1.94 -18.11 -9.55
CA HIS A 125 1.33 -16.99 -10.25
C HIS A 125 2.36 -16.01 -10.81
N THR A 126 3.43 -15.70 -10.06
CA THR A 126 4.38 -14.63 -10.40
C THR A 126 5.79 -15.13 -10.69
N ALA A 127 6.04 -16.44 -10.62
CA ALA A 127 7.35 -17.07 -10.76
C ALA A 127 8.43 -16.46 -9.83
N SER A 128 8.03 -15.89 -8.70
CA SER A 128 8.92 -15.26 -7.72
C SER A 128 8.83 -15.95 -6.37
N LEU A 129 9.95 -15.95 -5.62
CA LEU A 129 10.00 -16.51 -4.27
C LEU A 129 9.29 -15.56 -3.29
N ALA A 130 8.42 -16.11 -2.44
CA ALA A 130 7.68 -15.32 -1.44
C ALA A 130 8.58 -14.71 -0.36
N GLY A 131 9.74 -15.30 -0.11
CA GLY A 131 10.68 -14.89 0.95
C GLY A 131 10.16 -15.22 2.36
N SER A 132 10.99 -14.98 3.38
CA SER A 132 10.57 -15.12 4.78
C SER A 132 9.75 -13.92 5.22
N LEU A 133 8.52 -14.16 5.73
CA LEU A 133 7.66 -13.11 6.26
C LEU A 133 8.32 -12.40 7.44
N GLN A 134 8.99 -13.13 8.34
CA GLN A 134 9.69 -12.55 9.50
C GLN A 134 10.78 -11.57 9.09
N VAL A 135 11.56 -11.90 8.07
CA VAL A 135 12.59 -11.00 7.53
C VAL A 135 11.95 -9.76 6.92
N PHE A 136 10.85 -9.94 6.20
CA PHE A 136 10.11 -8.82 5.60
C PHE A 136 9.51 -7.90 6.67
N ASP A 137 8.90 -8.45 7.72
CA ASP A 137 8.35 -7.69 8.85
C ASP A 137 9.43 -6.89 9.57
N GLY A 138 10.59 -7.50 9.82
CA GLY A 138 11.74 -6.80 10.38
C GLY A 138 12.21 -5.63 9.51
N LEU A 139 12.24 -5.82 8.19
CA LEU A 139 12.58 -4.76 7.23
C LEU A 139 11.58 -3.61 7.28
N VAL A 140 10.27 -3.91 7.19
CA VAL A 140 9.20 -2.89 7.19
C VAL A 140 9.25 -2.07 8.48
N LYS A 141 9.39 -2.74 9.63
CA LYS A 141 9.54 -2.08 10.94
C LYS A 141 10.78 -1.18 11.01
N GLN A 142 11.94 -1.65 10.53
CA GLN A 142 13.17 -0.85 10.50
C GLN A 142 13.06 0.36 9.56
N ALA A 143 12.26 0.26 8.51
CA ALA A 143 11.98 1.35 7.57
C ALA A 143 11.03 2.42 8.12
N GLY A 144 10.41 2.20 9.29
CA GLY A 144 9.35 3.07 9.80
C GLY A 144 8.04 2.97 9.01
N ALA A 145 7.88 1.89 8.25
CA ALA A 145 6.69 1.61 7.47
C ALA A 145 5.70 0.74 8.25
N VAL A 146 4.45 0.69 7.80
CA VAL A 146 3.40 -0.13 8.37
C VAL A 146 3.12 -1.32 7.46
N ARG A 147 3.19 -2.54 8.01
CA ARG A 147 2.69 -3.73 7.34
C ARG A 147 1.22 -3.94 7.70
N VAL A 148 0.41 -4.19 6.70
CA VAL A 148 -1.02 -4.47 6.84
C VAL A 148 -1.36 -5.88 6.38
N GLU A 149 -2.53 -6.37 6.80
CA GLU A 149 -2.95 -7.76 6.61
C GLU A 149 -3.99 -7.93 5.49
N SER A 150 -4.67 -6.83 5.09
CA SER A 150 -5.73 -6.85 4.10
C SER A 150 -5.72 -5.61 3.20
N LEU A 151 -6.45 -5.67 2.08
CA LEU A 151 -6.67 -4.51 1.20
C LEU A 151 -7.45 -3.41 1.93
N GLU A 152 -8.37 -3.80 2.80
CA GLU A 152 -9.16 -2.87 3.60
C GLU A 152 -8.26 -2.07 4.55
N GLU A 153 -7.40 -2.75 5.32
CA GLU A 153 -6.40 -2.10 6.18
C GLU A 153 -5.44 -1.21 5.39
N LEU A 154 -5.07 -1.59 4.15
CA LEU A 154 -4.20 -0.77 3.32
C LEU A 154 -4.88 0.56 2.94
N VAL A 155 -6.19 0.53 2.66
CA VAL A 155 -7.00 1.74 2.44
C VAL A 155 -7.15 2.53 3.74
N ASP A 156 -7.40 1.86 4.88
CA ASP A 156 -7.49 2.51 6.20
C ASP A 156 -6.20 3.26 6.55
N MET A 157 -5.05 2.67 6.26
CA MET A 157 -3.76 3.34 6.45
C MET A 157 -3.60 4.55 5.51
N ALA A 158 -4.03 4.45 4.25
CA ALA A 158 -4.01 5.61 3.35
C ALA A 158 -4.89 6.75 3.87
N VAL A 159 -6.09 6.44 4.38
CA VAL A 159 -7.01 7.40 5.02
C VAL A 159 -6.35 8.01 6.26
N THR A 160 -5.77 7.18 7.12
CA THR A 160 -5.10 7.62 8.34
C THR A 160 -3.96 8.58 8.02
N PHE A 161 -3.04 8.20 7.15
CA PHE A 161 -1.92 9.05 6.75
C PHE A 161 -2.37 10.36 6.08
N ARG A 162 -3.50 10.32 5.37
CA ARG A 162 -4.01 11.52 4.69
C ARG A 162 -4.64 12.53 5.64
N PHE A 163 -5.41 12.07 6.62
CA PHE A 163 -6.25 12.93 7.45
C PHE A 163 -5.77 13.11 8.88
N VAL A 164 -4.99 12.16 9.41
CA VAL A 164 -4.42 12.26 10.76
C VAL A 164 -2.99 12.80 10.67
N LYS A 165 -2.82 14.09 10.87
CA LYS A 165 -1.53 14.76 10.70
C LYS A 165 -0.65 14.78 11.98
N ASN A 166 -1.28 14.89 13.15
CA ASN A 166 -0.58 14.96 14.43
C ASN A 166 -1.36 14.16 15.48
N LEU A 167 -0.79 13.08 15.96
CA LEU A 167 -1.27 12.43 17.19
C LEU A 167 -0.62 13.12 18.38
N GLY A 168 -1.43 13.81 19.17
CA GLY A 168 -0.96 14.54 20.35
C GLY A 168 -0.56 13.64 21.55
N GLY A 169 -0.56 12.31 21.35
CA GLY A 169 -0.24 11.32 22.35
C GLY A 169 -1.19 10.10 22.30
N PRO A 170 -1.09 9.16 23.25
CA PRO A 170 -1.86 7.91 23.25
C PRO A 170 -3.32 8.09 23.74
N ASN A 171 -3.71 9.27 24.21
CA ASN A 171 -5.04 9.49 24.73
C ASN A 171 -6.04 9.76 23.61
N VAL A 172 -7.05 8.90 23.51
CA VAL A 172 -8.11 8.98 22.51
C VAL A 172 -9.45 9.24 23.18
N VAL A 173 -10.26 10.13 22.61
CA VAL A 173 -11.64 10.37 23.04
C VAL A 173 -12.56 9.79 21.99
N VAL A 174 -13.41 8.84 22.38
CA VAL A 174 -14.48 8.31 21.55
C VAL A 174 -15.73 9.14 21.74
N ALA A 175 -16.21 9.82 20.70
CA ALA A 175 -17.45 10.59 20.74
C ALA A 175 -18.39 10.09 19.63
N GLY A 176 -19.63 9.73 20.00
CA GLY A 176 -20.61 9.25 19.03
C GLY A 176 -22.03 9.29 19.59
N GLY A 177 -23.01 9.29 18.69
CA GLY A 177 -24.46 9.30 19.06
C GLY A 177 -25.04 7.92 19.36
N VAL A 178 -24.26 6.83 19.23
CA VAL A 178 -24.73 5.44 19.38
C VAL A 178 -23.86 4.71 20.38
N GLY A 179 -24.42 4.36 21.56
CA GLY A 179 -23.68 3.74 22.67
C GLY A 179 -22.93 2.45 22.27
N GLY A 180 -23.57 1.54 21.52
CA GLY A 180 -22.94 0.29 21.09
C GLY A 180 -21.70 0.48 20.22
N ALA A 181 -21.71 1.45 19.31
CA ALA A 181 -20.53 1.76 18.50
C ALA A 181 -19.39 2.35 19.33
N SER A 182 -19.72 3.14 20.35
CA SER A 182 -18.72 3.70 21.27
C SER A 182 -18.05 2.62 22.12
N VAL A 183 -18.80 1.59 22.53
CA VAL A 183 -18.24 0.43 23.27
C VAL A 183 -17.29 -0.35 22.39
N LEU A 184 -17.70 -0.70 21.15
CA LEU A 184 -16.83 -1.41 20.20
C LEU A 184 -15.53 -0.64 19.92
N ALA A 185 -15.65 0.68 19.69
CA ALA A 185 -14.47 1.51 19.44
C ALA A 185 -13.54 1.58 20.68
N ALA A 186 -14.08 1.55 21.89
CA ALA A 186 -13.26 1.50 23.11
C ALA A 186 -12.54 0.16 23.24
N ASP A 187 -13.21 -0.96 22.96
CA ASP A 187 -12.61 -2.30 22.98
C ASP A 187 -11.48 -2.42 21.95
N ASP A 188 -11.69 -1.91 20.73
CA ASP A 188 -10.68 -1.90 19.67
C ASP A 188 -9.45 -1.08 20.06
N LEU A 189 -9.65 0.08 20.67
CA LEU A 189 -8.56 0.96 21.12
C LEU A 189 -7.75 0.39 22.29
N ASP A 190 -8.38 -0.35 23.21
CA ASP A 190 -7.72 -0.96 24.36
C ASP A 190 -6.93 -2.22 23.96
N SER A 191 -7.31 -2.86 22.86
CA SER A 191 -6.67 -4.06 22.32
C SER A 191 -5.51 -3.79 21.36
N ALA A 192 -5.30 -2.55 20.92
CA ALA A 192 -4.28 -2.13 19.96
C ALA A 192 -2.93 -1.83 20.62
#